data_11fb128e6c99a4dae7a3cdbda35299fb
#
_entry.id   11fb128e6c99a4dae7a3cdbda35299fb
#
_cell.length_a   1.000
_cell.length_b   1.000
_cell.length_c   1.000
_cell.angle_alpha   90.00
_cell.angle_beta   90.00
_cell.angle_gamma   90.00
#
_symmetry.space_group_name_H-M   'P 1'
#
loop_
_entity.id
_entity.type
_entity.pdbx_description
1 polymer ?
#
loop_
_entity_poly.entity_id
_entity_poly.type
_entity_poly.pdbx_seq_one_letter_code
_entity_poly.pdbx_strand_id
1 'polypeptide(L)'
;ACINSSKQIELYENFNQYLWCICYSLFVVFDESIQKPILENRYTGKFNIENQYVKQAIAVFNNGFDLLHTYKDWQFFQLPNPEKYNEYEKYYVEKTNGIYTAAMTFILLHEFAHQYLGHLENNPTSSEESKTDENNADYYAIDKIAQNFSSECGTTYKCGIIAGISSLILLDKSLSGGDTHPDTDDR
;
A
#
# COMPACT_ATOMS: atom_id res chain seq x y z
N ALA A 1 2.01 10.35 -0.19
CA ALA A 1 2.13 11.32 0.91
C ALA A 1 3.50 11.98 0.82
N CYS A 2 3.61 13.15 1.35
CA CYS A 2 4.89 13.83 1.55
C CYS A 2 4.75 14.86 2.66
N ILE A 3 5.86 15.17 3.32
CA ILE A 3 5.92 16.26 4.27
C ILE A 3 6.46 17.53 3.60
N ASN A 4 5.75 18.66 3.75
CA ASN A 4 6.17 19.91 3.13
C ASN A 4 7.09 20.74 4.05
N SER A 5 7.63 21.84 3.52
CA SER A 5 8.51 22.76 4.27
C SER A 5 7.84 23.39 5.50
N SER A 6 6.53 23.38 5.59
CA SER A 6 5.76 23.82 6.75
C SER A 6 5.52 22.71 7.77
N LYS A 7 6.16 21.56 7.63
CA LYS A 7 6.01 20.35 8.45
C LYS A 7 4.58 19.80 8.48
N GLN A 8 3.86 19.95 7.36
CA GLN A 8 2.52 19.39 7.17
C GLN A 8 2.62 18.18 6.25
N ILE A 9 1.91 17.10 6.59
CA ILE A 9 1.79 15.94 5.73
C ILE A 9 0.69 16.20 4.72
N GLU A 10 1.04 16.15 3.44
CA GLU A 10 0.10 16.34 2.32
C GLU A 10 -0.30 14.99 1.75
N LEU A 11 -1.61 14.77 1.63
CA LEU A 11 -2.21 13.59 0.99
C LEU A 11 -2.96 14.03 -0.26
N TYR A 12 -2.56 13.50 -1.39
CA TYR A 12 -3.23 13.75 -2.66
C TYR A 12 -4.34 12.75 -2.90
N GLU A 13 -5.50 13.21 -3.37
CA GLU A 13 -6.68 12.39 -3.65
C GLU A 13 -6.35 11.22 -4.59
N ASN A 14 -5.59 11.50 -5.65
CA ASN A 14 -5.15 10.47 -6.60
C ASN A 14 -4.33 9.37 -5.93
N PHE A 15 -3.46 9.74 -4.99
CA PHE A 15 -2.65 8.76 -4.25
C PHE A 15 -3.53 7.90 -3.34
N ASN A 16 -4.52 8.49 -2.68
CA ASN A 16 -5.45 7.75 -1.83
C ASN A 16 -6.22 6.69 -2.63
N GLN A 17 -6.74 7.10 -3.78
CA GLN A 17 -7.44 6.19 -4.69
C GLN A 17 -6.50 5.11 -5.27
N TYR A 18 -5.31 5.49 -5.69
CA TYR A 18 -4.27 4.58 -6.14
C TYR A 18 -3.93 3.53 -5.07
N LEU A 19 -3.64 3.97 -3.85
CA LEU A 19 -3.30 3.07 -2.73
C LEU A 19 -4.42 2.06 -2.47
N TRP A 20 -5.69 2.51 -2.50
CA TRP A 20 -6.82 1.61 -2.35
C TRP A 20 -6.87 0.56 -3.47
N CYS A 21 -6.63 0.97 -4.72
CA CYS A 21 -6.56 0.05 -5.86
C CYS A 21 -5.46 -1.00 -5.68
N ILE A 22 -4.29 -0.62 -5.20
CA ILE A 22 -3.19 -1.55 -4.92
C ILE A 22 -3.57 -2.51 -3.80
N CYS A 23 -4.12 -2.02 -2.69
CA CYS A 23 -4.59 -2.86 -1.58
C CYS A 23 -5.62 -3.89 -2.04
N TYR A 24 -6.62 -3.46 -2.81
CA TYR A 24 -7.65 -4.33 -3.36
C TYR A 24 -7.05 -5.44 -4.24
N SER A 25 -6.21 -5.03 -5.17
CA SER A 25 -5.66 -5.95 -6.16
C SER A 25 -4.75 -7.00 -5.53
N LEU A 26 -3.84 -6.59 -4.65
CA LEU A 26 -2.95 -7.50 -3.94
C LEU A 26 -3.74 -8.48 -3.06
N PHE A 27 -4.73 -7.98 -2.32
CA PHE A 27 -5.53 -8.83 -1.43
C PHE A 27 -6.36 -9.84 -2.21
N VAL A 28 -7.10 -9.40 -3.23
CA VAL A 28 -7.96 -10.30 -4.02
C VAL A 28 -7.16 -11.35 -4.75
N VAL A 29 -6.03 -10.98 -5.37
CA VAL A 29 -5.15 -11.93 -6.05
C VAL A 29 -4.59 -12.95 -5.05
N PHE A 30 -4.14 -12.50 -3.89
CA PHE A 30 -3.64 -13.40 -2.83
C PHE A 30 -4.74 -14.36 -2.34
N ASP A 31 -5.93 -13.82 -2.01
CA ASP A 31 -7.04 -14.63 -1.47
C ASP A 31 -7.53 -15.67 -2.48
N GLU A 32 -7.79 -15.28 -3.72
CA GLU A 32 -8.32 -16.16 -4.76
C GLU A 32 -7.28 -17.14 -5.34
N SER A 33 -6.02 -16.73 -5.39
CA SER A 33 -4.99 -17.54 -6.07
C SER A 33 -4.13 -18.37 -5.12
N ILE A 34 -4.07 -18.00 -3.83
CA ILE A 34 -3.22 -18.66 -2.84
C ILE A 34 -4.04 -19.13 -1.63
N GLN A 35 -4.64 -18.22 -0.88
CA GLN A 35 -5.25 -18.52 0.42
C GLN A 35 -6.41 -19.51 0.29
N LYS A 36 -7.43 -19.19 -0.49
CA LYS A 36 -8.58 -20.09 -0.70
C LYS A 36 -8.17 -21.43 -1.29
N PRO A 37 -7.36 -21.50 -2.36
CA PRO A 37 -6.88 -22.76 -2.88
C PRO A 37 -6.13 -23.63 -1.86
N ILE A 38 -5.32 -23.04 -0.97
CA ILE A 38 -4.66 -23.77 0.12
C ILE A 38 -5.69 -24.33 1.10
N LEU A 39 -6.63 -23.49 1.57
CA LEU A 39 -7.66 -23.89 2.53
C LEU A 39 -8.57 -25.00 1.97
N GLU A 40 -8.81 -25.00 0.68
CA GLU A 40 -9.64 -25.97 -0.04
C GLU A 40 -8.83 -27.20 -0.56
N ASN A 41 -7.54 -27.31 -0.22
CA ASN A 41 -6.63 -28.39 -0.67
C ASN A 41 -6.56 -28.56 -2.22
N ARG A 42 -6.70 -27.46 -2.98
CA ARG A 42 -6.66 -27.43 -4.45
C ARG A 42 -5.53 -26.55 -5.02
N TYR A 43 -4.61 -26.10 -4.19
CA TYR A 43 -3.51 -25.24 -4.62
C TYR A 43 -2.51 -26.02 -5.50
N THR A 44 -2.28 -25.53 -6.71
CA THR A 44 -1.41 -26.18 -7.72
C THR A 44 -0.12 -25.41 -7.98
N GLY A 45 0.14 -24.30 -7.25
CA GLY A 45 1.26 -23.40 -7.52
C GLY A 45 1.07 -22.50 -8.73
N LYS A 46 -0.12 -22.46 -9.32
CA LYS A 46 -0.42 -21.63 -10.50
C LYS A 46 -1.57 -20.67 -10.20
N PHE A 47 -1.45 -19.45 -10.70
CA PHE A 47 -2.53 -18.47 -10.66
C PHE A 47 -3.60 -18.77 -11.71
N ASN A 48 -4.86 -18.73 -11.31
CA ASN A 48 -5.99 -18.84 -12.23
C ASN A 48 -6.41 -17.44 -12.71
N ILE A 49 -5.79 -16.97 -13.79
CA ILE A 49 -6.11 -15.66 -14.39
C ILE A 49 -7.52 -15.61 -15.02
N GLU A 50 -8.17 -16.76 -15.21
CA GLU A 50 -9.55 -16.85 -15.73
C GLU A 50 -10.59 -16.63 -14.63
N ASN A 51 -10.20 -16.68 -13.35
CA ASN A 51 -11.08 -16.36 -12.23
C ASN A 51 -11.58 -14.90 -12.35
N GLN A 52 -12.89 -14.71 -12.28
CA GLN A 52 -13.51 -13.39 -12.46
C GLN A 52 -13.04 -12.35 -11.43
N TYR A 53 -12.79 -12.75 -10.18
CA TYR A 53 -12.28 -11.84 -9.15
C TYR A 53 -10.83 -11.43 -9.42
N VAL A 54 -10.01 -12.36 -9.92
CA VAL A 54 -8.63 -12.06 -10.33
C VAL A 54 -8.63 -11.11 -11.53
N LYS A 55 -9.49 -11.33 -12.54
CA LYS A 55 -9.65 -10.38 -13.66
C LYS A 55 -10.07 -8.99 -13.20
N GLN A 56 -11.03 -8.93 -12.27
CA GLN A 56 -11.46 -7.66 -11.68
C GLN A 56 -10.33 -6.98 -10.92
N ALA A 57 -9.56 -7.72 -10.12
CA ALA A 57 -8.41 -7.19 -9.40
C ALA A 57 -7.35 -6.63 -10.34
N ILE A 58 -7.08 -7.30 -11.47
CA ILE A 58 -6.16 -6.78 -12.51
C ILE A 58 -6.71 -5.47 -13.11
N ALA A 59 -8.01 -5.39 -13.37
CA ALA A 59 -8.62 -4.16 -13.88
C ALA A 59 -8.52 -3.01 -12.87
N VAL A 60 -8.74 -3.27 -11.57
CA VAL A 60 -8.55 -2.30 -10.49
C VAL A 60 -7.09 -1.85 -10.40
N PHE A 61 -6.13 -2.78 -10.49
CA PHE A 61 -4.70 -2.50 -10.50
C PHE A 61 -4.33 -1.53 -11.62
N ASN A 62 -4.74 -1.83 -12.86
CA ASN A 62 -4.47 -0.97 -14.01
C ASN A 62 -5.09 0.41 -13.85
N ASN A 63 -6.31 0.47 -13.32
CA ASN A 63 -6.97 1.74 -13.02
C ASN A 63 -6.19 2.57 -11.98
N GLY A 64 -5.60 1.93 -10.97
CA GLY A 64 -4.73 2.60 -10.02
C GLY A 64 -3.59 3.35 -10.70
N PHE A 65 -2.92 2.74 -11.68
CA PHE A 65 -1.87 3.42 -12.46
C PHE A 65 -2.39 4.56 -13.33
N ASP A 66 -3.58 4.41 -13.91
CA ASP A 66 -4.20 5.49 -14.69
C ASP A 66 -4.45 6.73 -13.83
N LEU A 67 -4.81 6.56 -12.55
CA LEU A 67 -5.04 7.65 -11.60
C LEU A 67 -3.78 8.48 -11.29
N LEU A 68 -2.59 7.92 -11.46
CA LEU A 68 -1.34 8.65 -11.29
C LEU A 68 -1.12 9.69 -12.39
N HIS A 69 -1.76 9.51 -13.54
CA HIS A 69 -1.61 10.39 -14.70
C HIS A 69 -2.81 11.33 -14.90
N THR A 70 -4.01 10.88 -14.51
CA THR A 70 -5.25 11.64 -14.74
C THR A 70 -6.24 11.36 -13.63
N TYR A 71 -6.62 12.42 -12.89
CA TYR A 71 -7.70 12.30 -11.91
C TYR A 71 -9.01 11.91 -12.59
N LYS A 72 -9.68 10.92 -12.02
CA LYS A 72 -11.03 10.51 -12.41
C LYS A 72 -11.85 10.31 -11.14
N ASP A 73 -13.06 10.85 -11.12
CA ASP A 73 -14.00 10.61 -10.03
C ASP A 73 -14.39 9.13 -9.97
N TRP A 74 -14.38 8.53 -8.79
CA TRP A 74 -14.67 7.12 -8.57
C TRP A 74 -16.04 6.68 -9.10
N GLN A 75 -17.02 7.55 -9.10
CA GLN A 75 -18.36 7.26 -9.61
C GLN A 75 -18.40 6.88 -11.11
N PHE A 76 -17.39 7.23 -11.88
CA PHE A 76 -17.28 6.88 -13.30
C PHE A 76 -16.67 5.50 -13.56
N PHE A 77 -16.23 4.81 -12.52
CA PHE A 77 -15.66 3.47 -12.66
C PHE A 77 -16.75 2.41 -12.50
N GLN A 78 -16.77 1.44 -13.41
CA GLN A 78 -17.50 0.18 -13.24
C GLN A 78 -16.64 -0.85 -12.50
N LEU A 79 -15.99 -0.41 -11.44
CA LEU A 79 -15.07 -1.19 -10.61
C LEU A 79 -15.56 -1.17 -9.15
N PRO A 80 -15.10 -2.11 -8.31
CA PRO A 80 -15.42 -2.09 -6.89
C PRO A 80 -15.17 -0.73 -6.26
N ASN A 81 -16.11 -0.28 -5.44
CA ASN A 81 -16.07 1.05 -4.83
C ASN A 81 -15.91 0.91 -3.32
N PRO A 82 -14.97 1.65 -2.68
CA PRO A 82 -14.75 1.57 -1.23
C PRO A 82 -15.96 1.96 -0.37
N GLU A 83 -16.86 2.78 -0.91
CA GLU A 83 -18.00 3.33 -0.16
C GLU A 83 -19.35 2.78 -0.60
N LYS A 84 -19.45 2.32 -1.85
CA LYS A 84 -20.71 1.88 -2.47
C LYS A 84 -20.54 0.51 -3.10
N TYR A 85 -20.91 -0.53 -2.39
CA TYR A 85 -20.76 -1.91 -2.83
C TYR A 85 -22.01 -2.74 -2.46
N ASN A 86 -22.22 -3.81 -3.19
CA ASN A 86 -23.30 -4.78 -2.94
C ASN A 86 -22.81 -5.95 -2.08
N GLU A 87 -23.71 -6.87 -1.70
CA GLU A 87 -23.38 -8.01 -0.85
C GLU A 87 -22.34 -8.97 -1.47
N TYR A 88 -22.24 -9.04 -2.82
CA TYR A 88 -21.25 -9.90 -3.48
C TYR A 88 -19.82 -9.33 -3.42
N GLU A 89 -19.71 -7.99 -3.39
CA GLU A 89 -18.44 -7.28 -3.30
C GLU A 89 -18.00 -7.06 -1.87
N LYS A 90 -18.93 -7.11 -0.92
CA LYS A 90 -18.76 -6.75 0.49
C LYS A 90 -17.52 -7.35 1.12
N TYR A 91 -17.33 -8.66 0.96
CA TYR A 91 -16.19 -9.35 1.57
C TYR A 91 -14.85 -8.71 1.15
N TYR A 92 -14.66 -8.51 -0.16
CA TYR A 92 -13.40 -7.97 -0.67
C TYR A 92 -13.25 -6.48 -0.36
N VAL A 93 -14.31 -5.70 -0.47
CA VAL A 93 -14.27 -4.26 -0.21
C VAL A 93 -14.01 -3.98 1.27
N GLU A 94 -14.72 -4.61 2.20
CA GLU A 94 -14.52 -4.40 3.64
C GLU A 94 -13.12 -4.84 4.10
N LYS A 95 -12.61 -5.97 3.61
CA LYS A 95 -11.25 -6.41 3.92
C LYS A 95 -10.21 -5.46 3.34
N THR A 96 -10.41 -5.00 2.11
CA THR A 96 -9.55 -4.00 1.48
C THR A 96 -9.55 -2.69 2.26
N ASN A 97 -10.72 -2.21 2.71
CA ASN A 97 -10.80 -0.99 3.50
C ASN A 97 -9.99 -1.09 4.80
N GLY A 98 -10.00 -2.25 5.46
CA GLY A 98 -9.15 -2.51 6.63
C GLY A 98 -7.65 -2.49 6.28
N ILE A 99 -7.26 -3.16 5.19
CA ILE A 99 -5.86 -3.18 4.71
C ILE A 99 -5.41 -1.78 4.28
N TYR A 100 -6.25 -1.04 3.56
CA TYR A 100 -5.99 0.34 3.15
C TYR A 100 -5.78 1.26 4.36
N THR A 101 -6.63 1.16 5.38
CA THR A 101 -6.47 1.94 6.61
C THR A 101 -5.14 1.64 7.29
N ALA A 102 -4.75 0.37 7.34
CA ALA A 102 -3.46 -0.04 7.91
C ALA A 102 -2.27 0.45 7.06
N ALA A 103 -2.36 0.38 5.72
CA ALA A 103 -1.35 0.90 4.80
C ALA A 103 -1.19 2.42 4.96
N MET A 104 -2.31 3.15 5.03
CA MET A 104 -2.31 4.58 5.24
C MET A 104 -1.70 4.95 6.60
N THR A 105 -2.01 4.18 7.66
CA THR A 105 -1.42 4.37 8.99
C THR A 105 0.11 4.23 8.92
N PHE A 106 0.61 3.20 8.23
CA PHE A 106 2.05 3.01 8.03
C PHE A 106 2.67 4.22 7.31
N ILE A 107 2.11 4.64 6.18
CA ILE A 107 2.61 5.77 5.39
C ILE A 107 2.62 7.07 6.21
N LEU A 108 1.54 7.36 6.95
CA LEU A 108 1.48 8.56 7.78
C LEU A 108 2.49 8.55 8.93
N LEU A 109 2.71 7.38 9.55
CA LEU A 109 3.73 7.24 10.61
C LEU A 109 5.15 7.34 10.04
N HIS A 110 5.40 6.85 8.84
CA HIS A 110 6.65 7.01 8.12
C HIS A 110 6.96 8.49 7.85
N GLU A 111 6.01 9.22 7.27
CA GLU A 111 6.17 10.67 7.02
C GLU A 111 6.35 11.45 8.34
N PHE A 112 5.58 11.10 9.38
CA PHE A 112 5.74 11.68 10.70
C PHE A 112 7.14 11.42 11.28
N ALA A 113 7.70 10.23 11.05
CA ALA A 113 9.02 9.87 11.54
C ALA A 113 10.11 10.79 10.99
N HIS A 114 10.05 11.20 9.73
CA HIS A 114 11.01 12.16 9.16
C HIS A 114 11.05 13.48 9.96
N GLN A 115 9.89 13.96 10.42
CA GLN A 115 9.84 15.14 11.27
C GLN A 115 10.36 14.83 12.68
N TYR A 116 9.89 13.73 13.28
CA TYR A 116 10.20 13.36 14.66
C TYR A 116 11.69 13.08 14.87
N LEU A 117 12.35 12.44 13.90
CA LEU A 117 13.77 12.08 13.92
C LEU A 117 14.69 13.22 13.45
N GLY A 118 14.13 14.35 13.00
CA GLY A 118 14.90 15.53 12.59
C GLY A 118 15.48 15.45 11.18
N HIS A 119 15.04 14.50 10.34
CA HIS A 119 15.53 14.32 8.96
C HIS A 119 15.29 15.56 8.09
N LEU A 120 14.26 16.36 8.40
CA LEU A 120 13.92 17.58 7.67
C LEU A 120 14.84 18.77 8.00
N GLU A 121 15.59 18.69 9.08
CA GLU A 121 16.50 19.76 9.53
C GLU A 121 17.92 19.53 9.04
N ASN A 122 18.27 18.28 8.80
CA ASN A 122 19.55 17.85 8.34
C ASN A 122 19.41 17.35 6.90
N ASN A 123 19.68 18.22 5.91
CA ASN A 123 19.69 17.75 4.53
C ASN A 123 20.75 16.63 4.40
N PRO A 124 20.39 15.42 3.94
CA PRO A 124 21.35 14.34 3.80
C PRO A 124 22.48 14.78 2.83
N THR A 125 23.71 14.54 3.24
CA THR A 125 24.90 14.94 2.47
C THR A 125 25.33 13.85 1.50
N SER A 126 24.76 12.66 1.63
CA SER A 126 25.04 11.51 0.78
C SER A 126 23.79 10.65 0.55
N SER A 127 23.82 9.85 -0.51
CA SER A 127 22.80 8.84 -0.80
C SER A 127 22.65 7.83 0.35
N GLU A 128 23.75 7.47 1.02
CA GLU A 128 23.74 6.51 2.13
C GLU A 128 23.06 7.08 3.38
N GLU A 129 23.25 8.36 3.67
CA GLU A 129 22.51 9.04 4.74
C GLU A 129 21.01 9.08 4.44
N SER A 130 20.63 9.42 3.21
CA SER A 130 19.23 9.43 2.78
C SER A 130 18.58 8.05 2.94
N LYS A 131 19.26 6.98 2.52
CA LYS A 131 18.77 5.60 2.70
C LYS A 131 18.64 5.21 4.17
N THR A 132 19.55 5.68 5.01
CA THR A 132 19.49 5.45 6.45
C THR A 132 18.29 6.16 7.07
N ASP A 133 17.99 7.38 6.65
CA ASP A 133 16.84 8.15 7.12
C ASP A 133 15.51 7.47 6.74
N GLU A 134 15.41 6.94 5.52
CA GLU A 134 14.25 6.15 5.07
C GLU A 134 14.06 4.88 5.90
N ASN A 135 15.14 4.12 6.12
CA ASN A 135 15.10 2.91 6.94
C ASN A 135 14.69 3.22 8.40
N ASN A 136 15.16 4.32 8.96
CA ASN A 136 14.78 4.75 10.30
C ASN A 136 13.30 5.15 10.37
N ALA A 137 12.77 5.79 9.33
CA ALA A 137 11.36 6.15 9.24
C ALA A 137 10.46 4.91 9.10
N ASP A 138 10.84 3.95 8.26
CA ASP A 138 10.14 2.66 8.13
C ASP A 138 10.14 1.90 9.46
N TYR A 139 11.30 1.77 10.11
CA TYR A 139 11.42 1.09 11.40
C TYR A 139 10.55 1.75 12.48
N TYR A 140 10.56 3.08 12.55
CA TYR A 140 9.73 3.82 13.48
C TYR A 140 8.24 3.53 13.26
N ALA A 141 7.78 3.58 12.01
CA ALA A 141 6.39 3.32 11.67
C ALA A 141 5.95 1.89 12.05
N ILE A 142 6.77 0.89 11.70
CA ILE A 142 6.51 -0.51 12.03
C ILE A 142 6.50 -0.74 13.54
N ASP A 143 7.47 -0.17 14.27
CA ASP A 143 7.55 -0.30 15.74
C ASP A 143 6.31 0.29 16.42
N LYS A 144 5.88 1.49 16.01
CA LYS A 144 4.67 2.13 16.55
C LYS A 144 3.40 1.32 16.27
N ILE A 145 3.30 0.73 15.08
CA ILE A 145 2.20 -0.17 14.75
C ILE A 145 2.26 -1.41 15.65
N ALA A 146 3.42 -2.07 15.76
CA ALA A 146 3.58 -3.29 16.53
C ALA A 146 3.28 -3.11 18.02
N GLN A 147 3.62 -1.97 18.61
CA GLN A 147 3.38 -1.68 20.03
C GLN A 147 1.91 -1.40 20.36
N ASN A 148 1.11 -0.92 19.41
CA ASN A 148 -0.22 -0.38 19.68
C ASN A 148 -1.38 -1.26 19.20
N PHE A 149 -1.12 -2.34 18.48
CA PHE A 149 -2.18 -3.19 17.93
C PHE A 149 -2.22 -4.57 18.56
N SER A 150 -3.45 -5.02 18.86
CA SER A 150 -3.69 -6.35 19.40
C SER A 150 -3.36 -7.45 18.38
N SER A 151 -3.09 -8.65 18.87
CA SER A 151 -2.83 -9.83 18.02
C SER A 151 -3.96 -10.14 17.03
N GLU A 152 -5.19 -9.75 17.33
CA GLU A 152 -6.37 -9.97 16.47
C GLU A 152 -6.30 -9.14 15.17
N CYS A 153 -5.76 -7.92 15.23
CA CYS A 153 -5.58 -7.05 14.06
C CYS A 153 -4.25 -7.25 13.35
N GLY A 154 -3.35 -8.07 13.91
CA GLY A 154 -1.96 -8.19 13.46
C GLY A 154 -1.82 -8.57 11.99
N THR A 155 -2.66 -9.47 11.47
CA THR A 155 -2.63 -9.87 10.04
C THR A 155 -3.01 -8.72 9.12
N THR A 156 -4.06 -7.96 9.45
CA THR A 156 -4.49 -6.80 8.66
C THR A 156 -3.40 -5.74 8.57
N TYR A 157 -2.71 -5.45 9.69
CA TYR A 157 -1.61 -4.49 9.71
C TYR A 157 -0.39 -4.98 8.93
N LYS A 158 -0.04 -6.26 9.02
CA LYS A 158 1.03 -6.84 8.19
C LYS A 158 0.72 -6.71 6.70
N CYS A 159 -0.50 -7.05 6.30
CA CYS A 159 -0.94 -6.87 4.90
C CYS A 159 -0.93 -5.38 4.50
N GLY A 160 -1.32 -4.48 5.39
CA GLY A 160 -1.30 -3.05 5.15
C GLY A 160 0.11 -2.50 4.96
N ILE A 161 1.07 -2.88 5.83
CA ILE A 161 2.48 -2.48 5.68
C ILE A 161 3.04 -2.98 4.34
N ILE A 162 2.82 -4.26 4.01
CA ILE A 162 3.27 -4.83 2.73
C ILE A 162 2.64 -4.07 1.55
N ALA A 163 1.34 -3.79 1.60
CA ALA A 163 0.65 -3.05 0.55
C ALA A 163 1.16 -1.60 0.45
N GLY A 164 1.41 -0.94 1.58
CA GLY A 164 1.97 0.41 1.65
C GLY A 164 3.35 0.46 0.98
N ILE A 165 4.28 -0.38 1.41
CA ILE A 165 5.62 -0.49 0.80
C ILE A 165 5.50 -0.83 -0.69
N SER A 166 4.71 -1.85 -1.06
CA SER A 166 4.51 -2.23 -2.46
C SER A 166 3.98 -1.08 -3.31
N SER A 167 3.08 -0.24 -2.77
CA SER A 167 2.55 0.92 -3.49
C SER A 167 3.63 1.95 -3.80
N LEU A 168 4.55 2.20 -2.88
CA LEU A 168 5.67 3.12 -3.08
C LEU A 168 6.65 2.59 -4.13
N ILE A 169 6.97 1.29 -4.05
CA ILE A 169 7.80 0.60 -5.04
C ILE A 169 7.25 0.72 -6.47
N LEU A 170 5.94 0.51 -6.61
CA LEU A 170 5.27 0.57 -7.91
C LEU A 170 5.18 1.99 -8.49
N LEU A 171 5.38 3.02 -7.67
CA LEU A 171 5.49 4.42 -8.12
C LEU A 171 6.88 4.72 -8.70
N ASP A 172 7.90 4.01 -8.24
CA ASP A 172 9.25 4.20 -8.71
C ASP A 172 9.42 3.58 -10.11
N LYS A 173 10.14 4.27 -10.99
CA LYS A 173 10.39 3.80 -12.37
C LYS A 173 11.43 2.70 -12.44
N SER A 174 12.07 2.38 -11.32
CA SER A 174 13.18 1.44 -11.22
C SER A 174 13.05 0.60 -9.95
N LEU A 175 13.23 -0.71 -10.08
CA LEU A 175 13.28 -1.65 -8.94
C LEU A 175 14.59 -1.50 -8.14
N SER A 176 15.64 -0.96 -8.74
CA SER A 176 16.84 -0.52 -8.04
C SER A 176 16.58 0.87 -7.49
N GLY A 177 16.68 1.05 -6.19
CA GLY A 177 16.47 2.32 -5.52
C GLY A 177 17.22 3.47 -6.19
N GLY A 178 16.65 4.66 -6.11
CA GLY A 178 17.29 5.87 -6.58
C GLY A 178 18.41 6.31 -5.64
N ASP A 179 19.00 7.45 -5.92
CA ASP A 179 20.05 8.03 -5.05
C ASP A 179 19.56 8.40 -3.64
N THR A 180 18.24 8.43 -3.43
CA THR A 180 17.61 8.90 -2.18
C THR A 180 16.80 7.83 -1.43
N HIS A 181 16.47 6.70 -2.06
CA HIS A 181 15.70 5.63 -1.44
C HIS A 181 16.47 4.31 -1.47
N PRO A 182 16.33 3.44 -0.43
CA PRO A 182 16.87 2.09 -0.45
C PRO A 182 16.37 1.29 -1.65
N ASP A 183 17.15 0.30 -2.05
CA ASP A 183 16.65 -0.67 -3.02
C ASP A 183 15.40 -1.36 -2.45
N THR A 184 14.48 -1.63 -3.33
CA THR A 184 13.15 -2.14 -2.97
C THR A 184 13.18 -3.47 -2.22
N ASP A 185 14.12 -4.33 -2.55
CA ASP A 185 14.35 -5.62 -1.92
C ASP A 185 15.03 -5.51 -0.54
N ASP A 186 15.57 -4.34 -0.20
CA ASP A 186 16.18 -4.04 1.10
C ASP A 186 15.19 -3.44 2.12
N ARG A 187 13.95 -3.12 1.71
CA ARG A 187 12.86 -2.61 2.57
C ARG A 187 11.97 -3.77 3.02
#